data_de613a4d5423220481a9fa40c37a3676
#
_entry.id   de613a4d5423220481a9fa40c37a3676
#
_cell.length_a   1.000
_cell.length_b   1.000
_cell.length_c   1.000
_cell.angle_alpha   90.00
_cell.angle_beta   90.00
_cell.angle_gamma   90.00
#
_symmetry.space_group_name_H-M   'P 1'
#
loop_
_entity.id
_entity.type
_entity.pdbx_description
1 polymer ?
#
loop_
_entity_poly.entity_id
_entity_poly.type
_entity_poly.pdbx_seq_one_letter_code
_entity_poly.pdbx_strand_id
1 'polypeptide(L)'
;MKLILSYTKGGKTLANSIKEYIESLNKVELTLDENDDVFELSQNAAEFVFDAPKENRAIIIDDFGIAPFMVTAKHKNIITSETNDEHTAYMTRDHNNANIVTMGYELIGRKVALSITDRFINHDYAGGRHQIRIDMLNKM
;
A
#
# COMPACT_ATOMS: atom_id res chain seq x y z
N MET A 1 4.91 0.90 13.57
CA MET A 1 4.76 0.98 12.10
C MET A 1 4.29 2.37 11.72
N LYS A 2 4.91 2.96 10.71
CA LYS A 2 4.44 4.19 10.09
C LYS A 2 3.78 3.88 8.75
N LEU A 3 2.67 4.51 8.46
CA LEU A 3 1.92 4.30 7.24
C LEU A 3 1.48 5.64 6.66
N ILE A 4 1.68 5.81 5.36
CA ILE A 4 1.08 6.91 4.61
C ILE A 4 -0.14 6.38 3.83
N LEU A 5 -1.27 7.07 3.99
CA LEU A 5 -2.49 6.85 3.23
C LEU A 5 -2.61 8.00 2.23
N SER A 6 -2.35 7.67 0.98
CA SER A 6 -2.32 8.61 -0.14
C SER A 6 -3.55 8.40 -1.02
N TYR A 7 -4.23 9.46 -1.42
CA TYR A 7 -5.45 9.33 -2.21
C TYR A 7 -5.72 10.57 -3.07
N THR A 8 -6.31 10.33 -4.23
CA THR A 8 -6.90 11.38 -5.05
C THR A 8 -8.25 11.80 -4.47
N LYS A 9 -8.74 12.95 -4.83
CA LYS A 9 -10.01 13.51 -4.33
C LYS A 9 -11.19 12.53 -4.45
N GLY A 10 -11.28 11.79 -5.55
CA GLY A 10 -12.32 10.78 -5.76
C GLY A 10 -12.26 9.61 -4.77
N GLY A 11 -11.09 9.31 -4.23
CA GLY A 11 -10.87 8.26 -3.24
C GLY A 11 -11.11 8.69 -1.78
N LYS A 12 -11.48 9.94 -1.53
CA LYS A 12 -11.58 10.48 -0.16
C LYS A 12 -12.54 9.73 0.74
N THR A 13 -13.71 9.35 0.24
CA THR A 13 -14.70 8.59 1.03
C THR A 13 -14.15 7.25 1.48
N LEU A 14 -13.49 6.53 0.57
CA LEU A 14 -12.85 5.26 0.88
C LEU A 14 -11.67 5.45 1.84
N ALA A 15 -10.85 6.49 1.60
CA ALA A 15 -9.73 6.83 2.46
C ALA A 15 -10.16 7.16 3.90
N ASN A 16 -11.28 7.86 4.07
CA ASN A 16 -11.82 8.16 5.40
C ASN A 16 -12.20 6.87 6.16
N SER A 17 -12.83 5.91 5.50
CA SER A 17 -13.16 4.62 6.11
C SER A 17 -11.90 3.85 6.52
N ILE A 18 -10.87 3.85 5.68
CA ILE A 18 -9.58 3.21 5.96
C ILE A 18 -8.87 3.92 7.11
N LYS A 19 -8.87 5.26 7.12
CA LYS A 19 -8.31 6.06 8.21
C LYS A 19 -8.92 5.69 9.55
N GLU A 20 -10.26 5.69 9.65
CA GLU A 20 -10.97 5.33 10.88
C GLU A 20 -10.59 3.94 11.38
N TYR A 21 -10.50 2.98 10.45
CA TYR A 21 -10.07 1.63 10.78
C TYR A 21 -8.64 1.60 11.33
N ILE A 22 -7.69 2.26 10.65
CA ILE A 22 -6.29 2.30 11.08
C ILE A 22 -6.15 2.95 12.45
N GLU A 23 -6.84 4.06 12.68
CA GLU A 23 -6.84 4.76 13.97
C GLU A 23 -7.38 3.87 15.09
N SER A 24 -8.39 3.04 14.82
CA SER A 24 -8.95 2.11 15.80
C SER A 24 -7.97 1.03 16.26
N LEU A 25 -6.94 0.73 15.49
CA LEU A 25 -5.92 -0.27 15.83
C LEU A 25 -4.95 0.22 16.92
N ASN A 26 -4.81 1.53 17.11
CA ASN A 26 -3.93 2.17 18.09
C ASN A 26 -2.46 1.71 18.05
N LYS A 27 -1.96 1.34 16.88
CA LYS A 27 -0.58 0.83 16.70
C LYS A 27 0.12 1.34 15.45
N VAL A 28 -0.52 2.21 14.69
CA VAL A 28 0.00 2.76 13.44
C VAL A 28 0.09 4.27 13.55
N GLU A 29 1.26 4.82 13.28
CA GLU A 29 1.45 6.25 13.07
C GLU A 29 1.05 6.58 11.64
N LEU A 30 -0.09 7.25 11.48
CA LEU A 30 -0.72 7.51 10.19
C LEU A 30 -0.42 8.92 9.68
N THR A 31 0.05 9.00 8.44
CA THR A 31 0.17 10.25 7.66
C THR A 31 -0.84 10.22 6.53
N LEU A 32 -1.48 11.35 6.25
CA LEU A 32 -2.42 11.50 5.12
C LEU A 32 -1.81 12.38 4.03
N ASP A 33 -2.01 11.98 2.78
CA ASP A 33 -1.61 12.76 1.60
C ASP A 33 -2.76 12.75 0.59
N GLU A 34 -3.41 13.91 0.37
CA GLU A 34 -4.45 14.10 -0.64
C GLU A 34 -3.88 14.94 -1.79
N ASN A 35 -3.81 14.36 -2.98
CA ASN A 35 -3.26 15.04 -4.15
C ASN A 35 -3.86 14.45 -5.43
N ASP A 36 -4.41 15.30 -6.30
CA ASP A 36 -4.98 14.85 -7.58
C ASP A 36 -3.94 14.60 -8.68
N ASP A 37 -2.71 15.05 -8.48
CA ASP A 37 -1.59 14.62 -9.31
C ASP A 37 -1.12 13.23 -8.86
N VAL A 38 -1.59 12.19 -9.56
CA VAL A 38 -1.29 10.79 -9.25
C VAL A 38 0.20 10.50 -9.30
N PHE A 39 0.96 11.15 -10.19
CA PHE A 39 2.39 10.95 -10.28
C PHE A 39 3.09 11.46 -9.03
N GLU A 40 2.83 12.71 -8.64
CA GLU A 40 3.38 13.31 -7.41
C GLU A 40 2.95 12.55 -6.16
N LEU A 41 1.65 12.20 -6.06
CA LEU A 41 1.11 11.38 -4.98
C LEU A 41 1.89 10.07 -4.80
N SER A 42 2.16 9.39 -5.92
CA SER A 42 2.87 8.11 -5.93
C SER A 42 4.35 8.27 -5.57
N GLN A 43 4.99 9.34 -6.03
CA GLN A 43 6.37 9.65 -5.67
C GLN A 43 6.52 9.94 -4.17
N ASN A 44 5.62 10.76 -3.61
CA ASN A 44 5.61 11.05 -2.18
C ASN A 44 5.48 9.77 -1.33
N ALA A 45 4.57 8.87 -1.73
CA ALA A 45 4.38 7.59 -1.04
C ALA A 45 5.62 6.69 -1.15
N ALA A 46 6.26 6.64 -2.33
CA ALA A 46 7.48 5.86 -2.53
C ALA A 46 8.64 6.41 -1.70
N GLU A 47 8.83 7.72 -1.65
CA GLU A 47 9.85 8.37 -0.82
C GLU A 47 9.63 8.08 0.66
N PHE A 48 8.39 8.20 1.14
CA PHE A 48 8.04 7.87 2.52
C PHE A 48 8.42 6.44 2.89
N VAL A 49 8.16 5.48 2.01
CA VAL A 49 8.51 4.07 2.25
C VAL A 49 10.02 3.85 2.11
N PHE A 50 10.66 4.52 1.15
CA PHE A 50 12.10 4.38 0.90
C PHE A 50 12.95 4.79 2.10
N ASP A 51 12.50 5.74 2.91
CA ASP A 51 13.21 6.19 4.12
C ASP A 51 13.41 5.06 5.14
N ALA A 52 12.48 4.11 5.22
CA ALA A 52 12.60 2.92 6.08
C ALA A 52 11.78 1.74 5.50
N PRO A 53 12.26 1.11 4.41
CA PRO A 53 11.43 0.19 3.60
C PRO A 53 11.01 -1.09 4.33
N LYS A 54 11.64 -1.43 5.44
CA LYS A 54 11.24 -2.57 6.29
C LYS A 54 10.16 -2.21 7.31
N GLU A 55 9.99 -0.93 7.61
CA GLU A 55 9.12 -0.45 8.69
C GLU A 55 7.95 0.37 8.17
N ASN A 56 8.21 1.22 7.16
CA ASN A 56 7.22 2.10 6.57
C ASN A 56 6.39 1.38 5.51
N ARG A 57 5.12 1.71 5.43
CA ARG A 57 4.20 1.20 4.42
C ARG A 57 3.38 2.31 3.80
N ALA A 58 2.84 2.07 2.62
CA ALA A 58 1.92 2.99 1.97
C ALA A 58 0.68 2.27 1.42
N ILE A 59 -0.45 2.95 1.51
CA ILE A 59 -1.69 2.59 0.79
C ILE A 59 -2.01 3.77 -0.13
N ILE A 60 -2.18 3.50 -1.42
CA ILE A 60 -2.48 4.53 -2.41
C ILE A 60 -3.82 4.22 -3.07
N ILE A 61 -4.70 5.21 -3.12
CA ILE A 61 -6.05 5.08 -3.68
C ILE A 61 -6.22 6.08 -4.80
N ASP A 62 -6.45 5.59 -6.00
CA ASP A 62 -6.91 6.37 -7.13
C ASP A 62 -8.08 5.65 -7.82
N ASP A 63 -8.41 6.00 -9.06
CA ASP A 63 -9.54 5.43 -9.78
C ASP A 63 -9.47 3.90 -9.87
N PHE A 64 -8.33 3.35 -10.25
CA PHE A 64 -8.15 1.92 -10.54
C PHE A 64 -6.97 1.25 -9.84
N GLY A 65 -6.11 1.99 -9.16
CA GLY A 65 -4.89 1.48 -8.54
C GLY A 65 -3.75 1.18 -9.50
N ILE A 66 -3.91 1.46 -10.79
CA ILE A 66 -2.95 1.07 -11.84
C ILE A 66 -1.81 2.08 -11.95
N ALA A 67 -2.11 3.37 -12.13
CA ALA A 67 -1.10 4.42 -12.30
C ALA A 67 -0.14 4.49 -11.10
N PRO A 68 -0.61 4.52 -9.84
CA PRO A 68 0.29 4.54 -8.69
C PRO A 68 1.13 3.27 -8.58
N PHE A 69 0.60 2.10 -8.97
CA PHE A 69 1.40 0.88 -9.07
C PHE A 69 2.56 1.04 -10.07
N MET A 70 2.28 1.54 -11.27
CA MET A 70 3.30 1.71 -12.31
C MET A 70 4.41 2.65 -11.88
N VAL A 71 4.09 3.72 -11.18
CA VAL A 71 5.07 4.70 -10.69
C VAL A 71 5.91 4.09 -9.56
N THR A 72 5.27 3.57 -8.52
CA THR A 72 5.97 3.10 -7.32
C THR A 72 6.82 1.86 -7.58
N ALA A 73 6.39 0.97 -8.47
CA ALA A 73 7.13 -0.25 -8.83
C ALA A 73 8.49 0.02 -9.51
N LYS A 74 8.76 1.25 -9.95
CA LYS A 74 10.06 1.66 -10.51
C LYS A 74 11.14 1.95 -9.46
N HIS A 75 10.75 2.06 -8.20
CA HIS A 75 11.66 2.44 -7.13
C HIS A 75 12.34 1.23 -6.49
N LYS A 76 13.65 1.36 -6.27
CA LYS A 76 14.44 0.35 -5.58
C LYS A 76 13.95 0.17 -4.13
N ASN A 77 13.97 -1.06 -3.64
CA ASN A 77 13.47 -1.44 -2.31
C ASN A 77 11.95 -1.21 -2.10
N ILE A 78 11.23 -0.92 -3.16
CA ILE A 78 9.77 -0.83 -3.16
C ILE A 78 9.21 -2.07 -3.84
N ILE A 79 8.37 -2.79 -3.11
CA ILE A 79 7.57 -3.89 -3.64
C ILE A 79 6.11 -3.45 -3.56
N THR A 80 5.58 -3.08 -4.71
CA THR A 80 4.19 -2.63 -4.84
C THR A 80 3.30 -3.74 -5.36
N SER A 81 2.10 -3.83 -4.83
CA SER A 81 1.04 -4.70 -5.34
C SER A 81 -0.21 -3.87 -5.66
N GLU A 82 -0.69 -3.99 -6.88
CA GLU A 82 -2.05 -3.56 -7.22
C GLU A 82 -3.02 -4.57 -6.62
N THR A 83 -3.88 -4.13 -5.71
CA THR A 83 -4.63 -5.01 -4.83
C THR A 83 -6.09 -4.58 -4.74
N ASN A 84 -6.97 -5.31 -5.42
CA ASN A 84 -8.40 -5.05 -5.43
C ASN A 84 -9.24 -6.23 -4.87
N ASP A 85 -8.60 -7.14 -4.16
CA ASP A 85 -9.23 -8.23 -3.43
C ASP A 85 -8.41 -8.60 -2.19
N GLU A 86 -9.07 -9.23 -1.22
CA GLU A 86 -8.48 -9.58 0.07
C GLU A 86 -7.47 -10.73 -0.02
N HIS A 87 -7.64 -11.66 -0.95
CA HIS A 87 -6.71 -12.77 -1.11
C HIS A 87 -5.38 -12.32 -1.67
N THR A 88 -5.39 -11.45 -2.68
CA THR A 88 -4.17 -10.81 -3.20
C THR A 88 -3.47 -10.00 -2.10
N ALA A 89 -4.22 -9.28 -1.26
CA ALA A 89 -3.66 -8.55 -0.13
C ALA A 89 -2.93 -9.47 0.86
N TYR A 90 -3.50 -10.61 1.18
CA TYR A 90 -2.88 -11.63 2.01
C TYR A 90 -1.59 -12.16 1.37
N MET A 91 -1.68 -12.63 0.12
CA MET A 91 -0.56 -13.27 -0.57
C MET A 91 0.60 -12.31 -0.82
N THR A 92 0.32 -11.06 -1.14
CA THR A 92 1.39 -10.08 -1.38
C THR A 92 2.16 -9.72 -0.10
N ARG A 93 1.52 -9.80 1.06
CA ARG A 93 2.23 -9.70 2.34
C ARG A 93 2.99 -10.97 2.67
N ASP A 94 2.32 -12.12 2.60
CA ASP A 94 2.89 -13.41 2.99
C ASP A 94 4.12 -13.79 2.14
N HIS A 95 4.03 -13.64 0.83
CA HIS A 95 5.05 -14.10 -0.12
C HIS A 95 5.97 -13.01 -0.64
N ASN A 96 5.49 -11.78 -0.78
CA ASN A 96 6.23 -10.73 -1.48
C ASN A 96 6.78 -9.65 -0.55
N ASN A 97 6.37 -9.63 0.70
CA ASN A 97 6.72 -8.57 1.63
C ASN A 97 6.40 -7.16 1.08
N ALA A 98 5.28 -7.04 0.35
CA ALA A 98 4.91 -5.76 -0.26
C ALA A 98 4.84 -4.66 0.80
N ASN A 99 5.50 -3.54 0.53
CA ASN A 99 5.50 -2.37 1.39
C ASN A 99 4.61 -1.23 0.86
N ILE A 100 4.10 -1.38 -0.37
CA ILE A 100 3.06 -0.51 -0.93
C ILE A 100 1.94 -1.38 -1.51
N VAL A 101 0.69 -1.01 -1.24
CA VAL A 101 -0.48 -1.53 -1.96
C VAL A 101 -1.22 -0.38 -2.61
N THR A 102 -1.71 -0.60 -3.81
CA THR A 102 -2.57 0.34 -4.52
C THR A 102 -3.94 -0.27 -4.73
N MET A 103 -4.99 0.52 -4.67
CA MET A 103 -6.37 0.07 -4.88
C MET A 103 -7.18 1.13 -5.62
N GLY A 104 -8.23 0.69 -6.30
CA GLY A 104 -9.09 1.54 -7.10
C GLY A 104 -10.46 1.76 -6.47
N TYR A 105 -10.83 3.02 -6.18
CA TYR A 105 -12.13 3.33 -5.62
C TYR A 105 -13.30 3.08 -6.59
N GLU A 106 -13.01 3.00 -7.89
CA GLU A 106 -13.99 2.60 -8.92
C GLU A 106 -14.20 1.08 -8.98
N LEU A 107 -13.31 0.28 -8.38
CA LEU A 107 -13.33 -1.18 -8.47
C LEU A 107 -13.86 -1.85 -7.21
N ILE A 108 -13.61 -1.27 -6.04
CA ILE A 108 -13.90 -1.90 -4.74
C ILE A 108 -14.72 -1.01 -3.84
N GLY A 109 -15.53 -1.64 -3.01
CA GLY A 109 -16.31 -0.97 -1.97
C GLY A 109 -15.58 -0.97 -0.62
N ARG A 110 -16.25 -0.37 0.38
CA ARG A 110 -15.72 -0.17 1.73
C ARG A 110 -15.25 -1.47 2.40
N LYS A 111 -16.07 -2.52 2.38
CA LYS A 111 -15.75 -3.78 3.08
C LYS A 111 -14.51 -4.45 2.53
N VAL A 112 -14.37 -4.50 1.21
CA VAL A 112 -13.18 -5.06 0.56
C VAL A 112 -11.95 -4.22 0.88
N ALA A 113 -12.05 -2.89 0.81
CA ALA A 113 -10.96 -1.99 1.14
C ALA A 113 -10.48 -2.15 2.59
N LEU A 114 -11.39 -2.30 3.55
CA LEU A 114 -11.04 -2.54 4.95
C LEU A 114 -10.38 -3.91 5.14
N SER A 115 -10.86 -4.93 4.44
CA SER A 115 -10.26 -6.27 4.48
C SER A 115 -8.85 -6.28 3.90
N ILE A 116 -8.62 -5.58 2.77
CA ILE A 116 -7.28 -5.39 2.20
C ILE A 116 -6.36 -4.68 3.20
N THR A 117 -6.84 -3.60 3.81
CA THR A 117 -6.08 -2.83 4.79
C THR A 117 -5.70 -3.68 6.00
N ASP A 118 -6.64 -4.47 6.52
CA ASP A 118 -6.37 -5.40 7.63
C ASP A 118 -5.27 -6.39 7.29
N ARG A 119 -5.35 -7.06 6.15
CA ARG A 119 -4.33 -8.00 5.70
C ARG A 119 -2.97 -7.32 5.53
N PHE A 120 -2.97 -6.15 4.93
CA PHE A 120 -1.74 -5.40 4.66
C PHE A 120 -1.03 -4.92 5.93
N ILE A 121 -1.78 -4.54 6.96
CA ILE A 121 -1.22 -4.08 8.23
C ILE A 121 -0.86 -5.23 9.16
N ASN A 122 -1.74 -6.21 9.31
CA ASN A 122 -1.68 -7.21 10.36
C ASN A 122 -1.05 -8.55 9.95
N HIS A 123 -0.89 -8.82 8.64
CA HIS A 123 -0.30 -10.08 8.20
C HIS A 123 1.22 -9.96 8.08
N ASP A 124 1.91 -10.94 8.65
CA ASP A 124 3.36 -11.01 8.64
C ASP A 124 3.89 -11.65 7.34
N TYR A 125 5.15 -11.34 7.04
CA TYR A 125 5.87 -11.90 5.91
C TYR A 125 6.46 -13.28 6.29
N ALA A 126 6.18 -14.30 5.49
CA ALA A 126 6.68 -15.64 5.74
C ALA A 126 8.19 -15.79 5.51
N GLY A 127 8.77 -14.99 4.64
CA GLY A 127 10.21 -15.03 4.35
C GLY A 127 10.65 -16.35 3.67
N GLY A 128 11.70 -16.96 4.19
CA GLY A 128 12.20 -18.24 3.70
C GLY A 128 12.57 -18.20 2.21
N ARG A 129 12.06 -19.15 1.44
CA ARG A 129 12.31 -19.26 -0.01
C ARG A 129 11.85 -18.03 -0.81
N HIS A 130 10.89 -17.27 -0.31
CA HIS A 130 10.40 -16.06 -0.97
C HIS A 130 11.42 -14.94 -0.93
N GLN A 131 12.25 -14.87 0.11
CA GLN A 131 13.25 -13.82 0.29
C GLN A 131 14.27 -13.77 -0.86
N ILE A 132 14.61 -14.90 -1.45
CA ILE A 132 15.55 -14.97 -2.58
C ILE A 132 15.05 -14.12 -3.75
N ARG A 133 13.76 -14.20 -4.07
CA ARG A 133 13.14 -13.42 -5.17
C ARG A 133 13.02 -11.94 -4.83
N ILE A 134 12.70 -11.65 -3.58
CA ILE A 134 12.63 -10.24 -3.11
C ILE A 134 14.02 -9.60 -3.17
N ASP A 135 15.06 -10.30 -2.78
CA ASP A 135 16.44 -9.82 -2.89
C ASP A 135 16.84 -9.54 -4.34
N MET A 136 16.41 -10.39 -5.27
CA MET A 136 16.64 -10.16 -6.71
C MET A 136 15.93 -8.89 -7.21
N LEU A 137 14.67 -8.69 -6.81
CA LEU A 137 13.93 -7.46 -7.16
C LEU A 137 14.58 -6.21 -6.57
N ASN A 138 15.05 -6.27 -5.34
CA ASN A 138 15.68 -5.14 -4.66
C ASN A 138 17.06 -4.77 -5.25
N LYS A 139 17.66 -5.64 -6.05
CA LYS A 139 18.92 -5.38 -6.76
C LYS A 139 18.71 -4.73 -8.13
N MET A 140 17.51 -4.77 -8.66
CA MET A 140 17.17 -4.12 -9.93
C MET A 140 17.08 -2.61 -9.76
#